data_6908104025a2f7e1119a836b0caa6760
#
_entry.id   6908104025a2f7e1119a836b0caa6760
#
_cell.length_a   1.000
_cell.length_b   1.000
_cell.length_c   1.000
_cell.angle_alpha   90.00
_cell.angle_beta   90.00
_cell.angle_gamma   90.00
#
_symmetry.space_group_name_H-M   'P 1'
#
loop_
_entity.id
_entity.type
_entity.pdbx_description
1 polymer ?
#
loop_
_entity_poly.entity_id
_entity_poly.type
_entity_poly.pdbx_seq_one_letter_code
_entity_poly.pdbx_strand_id
1 'polypeptide(L)'
;MLAKTPKEAVTAADDAFNSRDLEAVLAFYEDGAVMVYEPGHLATGKAALRHVFESLFHLNAVAKQEKTDVVQAGDIALWTSKWSVSGKAQDGTPFTRGGFGSAILRKHADGGWRVAVENPWGPAVLDVIESN
;
A
#
# COMPACT_ATOMS: atom_id res chain seq x y z
N MET A 1 11.05 -13.66 1.60
CA MET A 1 9.87 -14.53 1.58
C MET A 1 9.11 -14.33 0.28
N LEU A 2 8.65 -15.41 -0.32
CA LEU A 2 7.88 -15.36 -1.55
C LEU A 2 6.39 -15.45 -1.23
N ALA A 3 5.63 -14.41 -1.58
CA ALA A 3 4.18 -14.43 -1.38
C ALA A 3 3.50 -15.25 -2.48
N LYS A 4 2.83 -16.33 -2.10
CA LYS A 4 2.22 -17.28 -3.05
C LYS A 4 0.79 -16.90 -3.46
N THR A 5 0.19 -15.96 -2.75
CA THR A 5 -1.14 -15.44 -3.05
C THR A 5 -1.15 -13.93 -2.93
N PRO A 6 -2.11 -13.22 -3.57
CA PRO A 6 -2.24 -11.78 -3.38
C PRO A 6 -2.42 -11.39 -1.92
N LYS A 7 -3.21 -12.15 -1.16
CA LYS A 7 -3.45 -11.87 0.25
C LYS A 7 -2.16 -12.01 1.07
N GLU A 8 -1.34 -13.03 0.80
CA GLU A 8 -0.05 -13.18 1.48
C GLU A 8 0.86 -11.97 1.23
N ALA A 9 0.87 -11.44 -0.01
CA ALA A 9 1.70 -10.30 -0.35
C ALA A 9 1.32 -9.07 0.48
N VAL A 10 0.03 -8.76 0.56
CA VAL A 10 -0.45 -7.60 1.33
C VAL A 10 -0.23 -7.81 2.82
N THR A 11 -0.54 -8.99 3.35
CA THR A 11 -0.35 -9.30 4.77
C THR A 11 1.13 -9.20 5.16
N ALA A 12 2.01 -9.75 4.35
CA ALA A 12 3.45 -9.71 4.60
C ALA A 12 4.00 -8.28 4.51
N ALA A 13 3.50 -7.49 3.55
CA ALA A 13 3.89 -6.08 3.43
C ALA A 13 3.45 -5.27 4.66
N ASP A 14 2.24 -5.48 5.15
CA ASP A 14 1.75 -4.81 6.36
C ASP A 14 2.54 -5.24 7.60
N ASP A 15 2.84 -6.53 7.74
CA ASP A 15 3.65 -7.03 8.86
C ASP A 15 5.05 -6.41 8.84
N ALA A 16 5.66 -6.33 7.66
CA ALA A 16 6.96 -5.70 7.48
C ALA A 16 6.90 -4.20 7.81
N PHE A 17 5.85 -3.52 7.35
CA PHE A 17 5.62 -2.12 7.67
C PHE A 17 5.50 -1.89 9.17
N ASN A 18 4.69 -2.70 9.84
CA ASN A 18 4.47 -2.58 11.28
C ASN A 18 5.74 -2.92 12.08
N SER A 19 6.64 -3.73 11.50
CA SER A 19 7.94 -4.08 12.09
C SER A 19 9.04 -3.08 11.72
N ARG A 20 8.74 -2.05 10.93
CA ARG A 20 9.71 -1.05 10.44
C ARG A 20 10.81 -1.66 9.58
N ASP A 21 10.51 -2.73 8.85
CA ASP A 21 11.45 -3.37 7.92
C ASP A 21 11.19 -2.85 6.50
N LEU A 22 11.83 -1.74 6.16
CA LEU A 22 11.61 -1.05 4.89
C LEU A 22 11.96 -1.92 3.68
N GLU A 23 13.08 -2.64 3.73
CA GLU A 23 13.48 -3.48 2.60
C GLU A 23 12.49 -4.62 2.38
N ALA A 24 11.96 -5.19 3.46
CA ALA A 24 10.94 -6.23 3.36
C ALA A 24 9.62 -5.68 2.79
N VAL A 25 9.20 -4.47 3.18
CA VAL A 25 8.02 -3.82 2.58
C VAL A 25 8.21 -3.69 1.07
N LEU A 26 9.33 -3.10 0.65
CA LEU A 26 9.60 -2.82 -0.76
C LEU A 26 9.70 -4.10 -1.61
N ALA A 27 10.08 -5.21 -1.00
CA ALA A 27 10.17 -6.50 -1.71
C ALA A 27 8.81 -6.97 -2.24
N PHE A 28 7.69 -6.51 -1.67
CA PHE A 28 6.35 -6.87 -2.12
C PHE A 28 5.77 -5.89 -3.16
N TYR A 29 6.59 -4.96 -3.65
CA TYR A 29 6.22 -4.03 -4.71
C TYR A 29 7.05 -4.30 -5.95
N GLU A 30 6.47 -4.11 -7.13
CA GLU A 30 7.23 -4.16 -8.39
C GLU A 30 8.22 -3.00 -8.44
N ASP A 31 9.30 -3.14 -9.21
CA ASP A 31 10.31 -2.09 -9.35
C ASP A 31 9.71 -0.77 -9.85
N GLY A 32 8.74 -0.86 -10.75
CA GLY A 32 8.04 0.31 -11.30
C GLY A 32 6.69 0.58 -10.65
N ALA A 33 6.41 0.03 -9.47
CA ALA A 33 5.11 0.20 -8.83
C ALA A 33 4.73 1.66 -8.65
N VAL A 34 3.44 1.95 -8.78
CA VAL A 34 2.89 3.30 -8.63
C VAL A 34 1.89 3.31 -7.49
N MET A 35 2.04 4.27 -6.59
CA MET A 35 1.14 4.46 -5.46
C MET A 35 0.58 5.87 -5.46
N VAL A 36 -0.73 5.98 -5.23
CA VAL A 36 -1.33 7.25 -4.84
C VAL A 36 -1.06 7.43 -3.34
N TYR A 37 -0.02 8.16 -2.98
CA TYR A 37 0.32 8.31 -1.56
C TYR A 37 -0.56 9.34 -0.85
N GLU A 38 -1.15 10.25 -1.62
CA GLU A 38 -2.28 11.10 -1.22
C GLU A 38 -3.03 11.52 -2.48
N PRO A 39 -4.31 11.89 -2.38
CA PRO A 39 -5.09 12.28 -3.56
C PRO A 39 -4.39 13.39 -4.35
N GLY A 40 -4.23 13.17 -5.65
CA GLY A 40 -3.54 14.10 -6.55
C GLY A 40 -2.02 13.92 -6.64
N HIS A 41 -1.43 13.02 -5.85
CA HIS A 41 0.02 12.83 -5.82
C HIS A 41 0.40 11.36 -6.00
N LEU A 42 1.31 11.10 -6.92
CA LEU A 42 1.80 9.76 -7.22
C LEU A 42 3.25 9.59 -6.78
N ALA A 43 3.54 8.41 -6.23
CA ALA A 43 4.91 7.94 -6.04
C ALA A 43 5.15 6.83 -7.05
N THR A 44 6.12 6.99 -7.93
CA THR A 44 6.44 6.03 -8.99
C THR A 44 7.81 5.44 -8.77
N GLY A 45 7.87 4.11 -8.67
CA GLY A 45 9.11 3.36 -8.49
C GLY A 45 9.54 3.22 -7.04
N LYS A 46 10.43 2.28 -6.78
CA LYS A 46 10.83 1.93 -5.41
C LYS A 46 11.51 3.07 -4.66
N ALA A 47 12.27 3.92 -5.34
CA ALA A 47 12.92 5.05 -4.67
C ALA A 47 11.90 6.04 -4.11
N ALA A 48 10.83 6.35 -4.87
CA ALA A 48 9.76 7.22 -4.41
C ALA A 48 8.95 6.55 -3.30
N LEU A 49 8.64 5.26 -3.45
CA LEU A 49 7.93 4.50 -2.41
C LEU A 49 8.71 4.45 -1.10
N ARG A 50 10.03 4.34 -1.17
CA ARG A 50 10.91 4.37 0.00
C ARG A 50 10.68 5.64 0.82
N HIS A 51 10.64 6.78 0.17
CA HIS A 51 10.39 8.07 0.85
C HIS A 51 9.02 8.12 1.51
N VAL A 52 7.99 7.57 0.86
CA VAL A 52 6.64 7.51 1.43
C VAL A 52 6.64 6.68 2.72
N PHE A 53 7.22 5.47 2.67
CA PHE A 53 7.25 4.60 3.84
C PHE A 53 8.13 5.14 4.97
N GLU A 54 9.27 5.74 4.64
CA GLU A 54 10.11 6.39 5.66
C GLU A 54 9.36 7.49 6.37
N SER A 55 8.60 8.32 5.65
CA SER A 55 7.78 9.38 6.25
C SER A 55 6.75 8.80 7.22
N LEU A 56 6.11 7.70 6.85
CA LEU A 56 5.14 7.04 7.72
C LEU A 56 5.80 6.42 8.96
N PHE A 57 7.02 5.89 8.81
CA PHE A 57 7.78 5.35 9.95
C PHE A 57 8.11 6.44 10.96
N HIS A 58 8.42 7.66 10.50
CA HIS A 58 8.67 8.81 11.39
C HIS A 58 7.44 9.19 12.21
N LEU A 59 6.24 8.85 11.74
CA LEU A 59 4.99 9.09 12.46
C LEU A 59 4.62 7.92 13.39
N ASN A 60 5.47 6.91 13.50
CA ASN A 60 5.16 5.68 14.24
C ASN A 60 3.84 5.05 13.79
N ALA A 61 3.58 5.12 12.50
CA ALA A 61 2.33 4.65 11.93
C ALA A 61 2.21 3.13 12.01
N VAL A 62 1.02 2.65 12.33
CA VAL A 62 0.67 1.23 12.35
C VAL A 62 -0.49 1.02 11.39
N ALA A 63 -0.35 0.08 10.48
CA ALA A 63 -1.36 -0.22 9.46
C ALA A 63 -2.21 -1.42 9.87
N LYS A 64 -3.50 -1.35 9.55
CA LYS A 64 -4.45 -2.42 9.78
C LYS A 64 -5.41 -2.55 8.61
N GLN A 65 -5.62 -3.78 8.15
CA GLN A 65 -6.66 -4.10 7.17
C GLN A 65 -7.93 -4.51 7.92
N GLU A 66 -8.97 -3.68 7.84
CA GLU A 66 -10.24 -3.93 8.55
C GLU A 66 -11.09 -4.97 7.82
N LYS A 67 -11.21 -4.83 6.50
CA LYS A 67 -11.89 -5.77 5.61
C LYS A 67 -11.16 -5.86 4.30
N THR A 68 -11.14 -7.04 3.70
CA THR A 68 -10.43 -7.26 2.45
C THR A 68 -11.22 -8.15 1.51
N ASP A 69 -11.02 -7.92 0.22
CA ASP A 69 -11.57 -8.74 -0.85
C ASP A 69 -10.55 -8.90 -1.97
N VAL A 70 -10.51 -10.05 -2.60
CA VAL A 70 -9.60 -10.33 -3.71
C VAL A 70 -10.40 -10.88 -4.87
N VAL A 71 -10.24 -10.27 -6.04
CA VAL A 71 -10.75 -10.80 -7.31
C VAL A 71 -9.54 -11.12 -8.18
N GLN A 72 -9.38 -12.37 -8.55
CA GLN A 72 -8.21 -12.83 -9.29
C GLN A 72 -8.59 -13.32 -10.69
N ALA A 73 -7.80 -12.89 -11.68
CA ALA A 73 -7.91 -13.34 -13.06
C ALA A 73 -6.51 -13.75 -13.52
N GLY A 74 -6.22 -15.06 -13.44
CA GLY A 74 -4.88 -15.58 -13.78
C GLY A 74 -3.78 -14.97 -12.91
N ASP A 75 -2.84 -14.28 -13.53
CA ASP A 75 -1.68 -13.70 -12.88
C ASP A 75 -1.91 -12.25 -12.41
N ILE A 76 -3.13 -11.77 -12.45
CA ILE A 76 -3.51 -10.43 -12.01
C ILE A 76 -4.60 -10.55 -10.95
N ALA A 77 -4.52 -9.72 -9.91
CA ALA A 77 -5.53 -9.65 -8.86
C ALA A 77 -5.87 -8.21 -8.54
N LEU A 78 -7.15 -7.98 -8.27
CA LEU A 78 -7.66 -6.73 -7.72
C LEU A 78 -7.89 -6.92 -6.23
N TRP A 79 -7.19 -6.15 -5.43
CA TRP A 79 -7.32 -6.09 -3.99
C TRP A 79 -8.18 -4.90 -3.63
N THR A 80 -9.17 -5.10 -2.78
CA THR A 80 -9.99 -4.02 -2.26
C THR A 80 -10.02 -4.15 -0.75
N SER A 81 -9.84 -3.05 -0.03
CA SER A 81 -9.82 -3.10 1.43
C SER A 81 -10.41 -1.85 2.06
N LYS A 82 -10.92 -2.06 3.26
CA LYS A 82 -11.11 -1.00 4.24
C LYS A 82 -9.92 -1.07 5.18
N TRP A 83 -9.17 0.02 5.27
CA TRP A 83 -7.91 0.06 6.03
C TRP A 83 -7.89 1.22 7.01
N SER A 84 -7.01 1.13 8.00
CA SER A 84 -6.70 2.23 8.90
C SER A 84 -5.20 2.30 9.15
N VAL A 85 -4.72 3.52 9.40
CA VAL A 85 -3.36 3.79 9.85
C VAL A 85 -3.47 4.75 11.02
N SER A 86 -2.80 4.42 12.11
CA SER A 86 -2.77 5.26 13.31
C SER A 86 -1.33 5.49 13.74
N GLY A 87 -1.07 6.63 14.37
CA GLY A 87 0.26 6.98 14.81
C GLY A 87 0.24 8.25 15.62
N LYS A 88 1.44 8.84 15.78
CA LYS A 88 1.60 10.12 16.48
C LYS A 88 2.48 11.04 15.66
N ALA A 89 2.07 12.32 15.55
CA ALA A 89 2.91 13.37 15.00
C ALA A 89 4.11 13.64 15.94
N GLN A 90 5.08 14.39 15.45
CA GLN A 90 6.29 14.70 16.23
C GLN A 90 5.99 15.44 17.53
N ASP A 91 4.92 16.23 17.56
CA ASP A 91 4.48 16.94 18.76
C ASP A 91 3.70 16.04 19.75
N GLY A 92 3.58 14.73 19.44
CA GLY A 92 2.84 13.78 20.25
C GLY A 92 1.35 13.70 19.98
N THR A 93 0.83 14.51 19.04
CA THR A 93 -0.59 14.49 18.69
C THR A 93 -0.94 13.17 18.02
N PRO A 94 -1.90 12.39 18.56
CA PRO A 94 -2.34 11.16 17.92
C PRO A 94 -3.15 11.46 16.65
N PHE A 95 -3.02 10.59 15.66
CA PHE A 95 -3.84 10.66 14.45
C PHE A 95 -4.30 9.27 14.06
N THR A 96 -5.43 9.22 13.36
CA THR A 96 -5.93 8.01 12.70
C THR A 96 -6.46 8.42 11.35
N ARG A 97 -6.06 7.67 10.32
CA ARG A 97 -6.59 7.80 8.97
C ARG A 97 -7.14 6.45 8.55
N GLY A 98 -8.16 6.47 7.72
CA GLY A 98 -8.72 5.26 7.16
C GLY A 98 -9.47 5.55 5.89
N GLY A 99 -9.81 4.51 5.18
CA GLY A 99 -10.54 4.65 3.94
C GLY A 99 -10.75 3.33 3.25
N PHE A 100 -11.32 3.42 2.06
CA PHE A 100 -11.48 2.30 1.15
C PHE A 100 -10.46 2.46 0.04
N GLY A 101 -9.68 1.42 -0.19
CA GLY A 101 -8.64 1.45 -1.20
C GLY A 101 -8.62 0.21 -2.05
N SER A 102 -7.81 0.25 -3.09
CA SER A 102 -7.61 -0.86 -3.99
C SER A 102 -6.17 -0.94 -4.44
N ALA A 103 -5.77 -2.12 -4.87
CA ALA A 103 -4.45 -2.35 -5.43
C ALA A 103 -4.55 -3.41 -6.52
N ILE A 104 -3.68 -3.31 -7.50
CA ILE A 104 -3.50 -4.34 -8.51
C ILE A 104 -2.19 -5.06 -8.20
N LEU A 105 -2.26 -6.38 -8.07
CA LEU A 105 -1.11 -7.23 -7.86
C LEU A 105 -0.89 -8.11 -9.08
N ARG A 106 0.37 -8.45 -9.30
CA ARG A 106 0.78 -9.28 -10.42
C ARG A 106 1.64 -10.43 -9.92
N LYS A 107 1.39 -11.62 -10.45
CA LYS A 107 2.24 -12.77 -10.19
C LYS A 107 3.46 -12.71 -11.10
N HIS A 108 4.64 -12.80 -10.53
CA HIS A 108 5.91 -12.78 -11.27
C HIS A 108 6.38 -14.19 -11.62
N ALA A 109 7.41 -14.27 -12.47
CA ALA A 109 7.95 -15.54 -12.95
C ALA A 109 8.48 -16.44 -11.82
N ASP A 110 8.90 -15.86 -10.70
CA ASP A 110 9.34 -16.61 -9.52
C ASP A 110 8.17 -17.18 -8.71
N GLY A 111 6.94 -16.94 -9.14
CA GLY A 111 5.72 -17.38 -8.45
C GLY A 111 5.25 -16.42 -7.37
N GLY A 112 5.97 -15.33 -7.11
CA GLY A 112 5.61 -14.35 -6.08
C GLY A 112 4.69 -13.26 -6.60
N TRP A 113 3.75 -12.88 -5.76
CA TRP A 113 2.84 -11.77 -6.04
C TRP A 113 3.43 -10.46 -5.53
N ARG A 114 3.30 -9.41 -6.34
CA ARG A 114 3.79 -8.07 -5.99
C ARG A 114 2.76 -7.02 -6.40
N VAL A 115 2.75 -5.93 -5.65
CA VAL A 115 1.88 -4.79 -5.93
C VAL A 115 2.43 -4.02 -7.14
N ALA A 116 1.59 -3.82 -8.14
CA ALA A 116 1.91 -3.04 -9.34
C ALA A 116 1.38 -1.61 -9.24
N VAL A 117 0.14 -1.46 -8.78
CA VAL A 117 -0.52 -0.16 -8.60
C VAL A 117 -1.30 -0.20 -7.30
N GLU A 118 -1.20 0.86 -6.52
CA GLU A 118 -1.95 0.96 -5.28
C GLU A 118 -2.63 2.31 -5.17
N ASN A 119 -3.93 2.28 -4.90
CA ASN A 119 -4.73 3.46 -4.60
C ASN A 119 -5.41 3.27 -3.23
N PRO A 120 -4.73 3.61 -2.13
CA PRO A 120 -5.30 3.47 -0.79
C PRO A 120 -6.51 4.36 -0.54
N TRP A 121 -6.68 5.42 -1.34
CA TRP A 121 -7.71 6.44 -1.15
C TRP A 121 -8.99 6.15 -1.89
N GLY A 122 -8.97 5.18 -2.84
CA GLY A 122 -10.14 4.80 -3.62
C GLY A 122 -10.81 5.99 -4.31
N PRO A 123 -12.14 6.14 -4.19
CA PRO A 123 -12.86 7.23 -4.87
C PRO A 123 -12.49 8.64 -4.40
N ALA A 124 -11.84 8.79 -3.24
CA ALA A 124 -11.44 10.12 -2.74
C ALA A 124 -10.48 10.84 -3.69
N VAL A 125 -9.78 10.12 -4.57
CA VAL A 125 -8.93 10.76 -5.59
C VAL A 125 -9.73 11.65 -6.53
N LEU A 126 -11.01 11.38 -6.70
CA LEU A 126 -11.87 12.16 -7.59
C LEU A 126 -12.14 13.57 -7.06
N ASP A 127 -11.99 13.79 -5.76
CA ASP A 127 -12.26 15.09 -5.14
C ASP A 127 -11.21 16.14 -5.52
N VAL A 128 -10.04 15.72 -6.00
CA VAL A 128 -8.96 16.63 -6.40
C VAL A 128 -8.75 16.70 -7.90
N ILE A 129 -9.56 15.97 -8.69
CA ILE A 129 -9.51 16.03 -10.15
C ILE A 129 -10.42 17.16 -10.60
N GLU A 130 -9.84 18.15 -11.33
CA GLU A 130 -10.62 19.24 -11.89
C GLU A 130 -11.52 18.73 -13.01
N SER A 131 -12.78 19.18 -13.00
CA SER A 131 -13.70 18.88 -14.09
C SER A 131 -13.30 19.69 -15.32
N ASN A 132 -13.22 19.03 -16.44
CA ASN A 132 -12.99 19.67 -17.72
C ASN A 132 -14.31 19.90 -18.44
#